data_e57c7d02867136b64c55bde10d4df7f3
#
_entry.id   e57c7d02867136b64c55bde10d4df7f3
#
_cell.length_a   1.000
_cell.length_b   1.000
_cell.length_c   1.000
_cell.angle_alpha   90.00
_cell.angle_beta   90.00
_cell.angle_gamma   90.00
#
_symmetry.space_group_name_H-M   'P 1'
#
loop_
_entity.id
_entity.type
_entity.pdbx_description
1 polymer ?
#
loop_
_entity_poly.entity_id
_entity_poly.type
_entity_poly.pdbx_seq_one_letter_code
_entity_poly.pdbx_strand_id
1 'polypeptide(L)'
;MDTSNYLVFGFKIAGSLALLIYGMKIMSEALQKMAGPQLRHVLAAMTTNRFTGMLTGAFITCAVQSSSATTVMTVSFVNAGLLTLAQAISVIMGANIGTTLTAWIMSLGYSIDLTDFVFPAFLVGIALIYSRKHRYKGDFLFGISFLFFSLVLLSDTGKQLDLQHNQGVIDFFSSFDVNSYFTILIFLLIGTVITTIVQSSAAVMAITILLCSTGVLPIHLGIALVMGENIGTTATANLAALGANTQARRTAMAHLVFNVIGVMWVLIVFYPFVNMICNMVGYNPEGPKLSQAELAIKLPVVLAAFHTCFNLFNTGILIWFIPQIEKLVCIIIKPGKKDEEEEFRLRFIQAGIMKTPELSVLEAHKEISSFAERMQRMFGMVRELLGTRDDSNFAKLYSRIEKYENISDNMEQEIAKYLSAVSDAHLSDDTKGKIRDMMREITELESIGDSCYNLARTISRLVNSKEDFTEKQYERIHQMFELTDDSLSQMNIIIRGRKEYLDTTRSFNIETEINNYRKQLRNQNINDINNHEYTYNVGTMYMDIINECEKLADYVVNVVEARMGTRRVEA
;
A
#
# COMPACT_ATOMS: atom_id res chain seq x y z
N MET A 1 -9.40 4.36 -47.82
CA MET A 1 -10.36 4.02 -46.75
C MET A 1 -11.07 5.29 -46.30
N ASP A 2 -12.40 5.25 -46.15
CA ASP A 2 -13.18 6.40 -45.66
C ASP A 2 -12.85 6.71 -44.20
N THR A 3 -12.92 8.00 -43.83
CA THR A 3 -12.65 8.50 -42.46
C THR A 3 -13.46 7.74 -41.40
N SER A 4 -14.67 7.28 -41.76
CA SER A 4 -15.55 6.43 -40.94
C SER A 4 -14.91 5.09 -40.56
N ASN A 5 -14.12 4.48 -41.45
CA ASN A 5 -13.46 3.21 -41.20
C ASN A 5 -12.32 3.34 -40.15
N TYR A 6 -11.52 4.42 -40.22
CA TYR A 6 -10.45 4.66 -39.24
C TYR A 6 -10.99 4.84 -37.80
N LEU A 7 -12.14 5.49 -37.71
CA LEU A 7 -12.80 5.69 -36.41
C LEU A 7 -13.30 4.37 -35.79
N VAL A 8 -13.86 3.49 -36.63
CA VAL A 8 -14.28 2.13 -36.21
C VAL A 8 -13.07 1.28 -35.76
N PHE A 9 -11.96 1.35 -36.49
CA PHE A 9 -10.73 0.66 -36.12
C PHE A 9 -10.13 1.23 -34.82
N GLY A 10 -10.16 2.54 -34.61
CA GLY A 10 -9.76 3.17 -33.37
C GLY A 10 -10.57 2.63 -32.16
N PHE A 11 -11.89 2.52 -32.30
CA PHE A 11 -12.74 1.92 -31.28
C PHE A 11 -12.46 0.42 -31.07
N LYS A 12 -12.16 -0.36 -32.10
CA LYS A 12 -11.78 -1.77 -31.98
C LYS A 12 -10.49 -1.93 -31.19
N ILE A 13 -9.45 -1.14 -31.48
CA ILE A 13 -8.17 -1.17 -30.76
C ILE A 13 -8.39 -0.74 -29.30
N ALA A 14 -9.09 0.38 -29.07
CA ALA A 14 -9.36 0.87 -27.73
C ALA A 14 -10.19 -0.14 -26.89
N GLY A 15 -11.20 -0.74 -27.50
CA GLY A 15 -12.02 -1.78 -26.87
C GLY A 15 -11.23 -3.05 -26.55
N SER A 16 -10.37 -3.49 -27.45
CA SER A 16 -9.50 -4.65 -27.22
C SER A 16 -8.49 -4.38 -26.10
N LEU A 17 -7.91 -3.17 -26.03
CA LEU A 17 -7.04 -2.75 -24.94
C LEU A 17 -7.78 -2.64 -23.60
N ALA A 18 -9.00 -2.12 -23.62
CA ALA A 18 -9.84 -2.08 -22.42
C ALA A 18 -10.12 -3.50 -21.89
N LEU A 19 -10.42 -4.45 -22.79
CA LEU A 19 -10.62 -5.85 -22.44
C LEU A 19 -9.33 -6.51 -21.92
N LEU A 20 -8.17 -6.18 -22.52
CA LEU A 20 -6.85 -6.63 -22.04
C LEU A 20 -6.60 -6.17 -20.60
N ILE A 21 -6.76 -4.87 -20.34
CA ILE A 21 -6.55 -4.28 -19.02
C ILE A 21 -7.51 -4.89 -18.00
N TYR A 22 -8.77 -5.08 -18.38
CA TYR A 22 -9.78 -5.68 -17.52
C TYR A 22 -9.49 -7.16 -17.23
N GLY A 23 -9.11 -7.93 -18.25
CA GLY A 23 -8.72 -9.33 -18.10
C GLY A 23 -7.54 -9.50 -17.16
N MET A 24 -6.49 -8.68 -17.34
CA MET A 24 -5.33 -8.66 -16.43
C MET A 24 -5.72 -8.27 -15.01
N LYS A 25 -6.63 -7.30 -14.84
CA LYS A 25 -7.11 -6.90 -13.51
C LYS A 25 -7.82 -8.05 -12.81
N ILE A 26 -8.78 -8.72 -13.46
CA ILE A 26 -9.50 -9.87 -12.90
C ILE A 26 -8.51 -11.00 -12.55
N MET A 27 -7.61 -11.32 -13.45
CA MET A 27 -6.59 -12.36 -13.24
C MET A 27 -5.72 -12.03 -12.02
N SER A 28 -5.21 -10.81 -11.93
CA SER A 28 -4.40 -10.34 -10.83
C SER A 28 -5.14 -10.38 -9.49
N GLU A 29 -6.39 -9.88 -9.44
CA GLU A 29 -7.22 -9.91 -8.25
C GLU A 29 -7.55 -11.35 -7.79
N ALA A 30 -7.83 -12.24 -8.75
CA ALA A 30 -8.09 -13.64 -8.46
C ALA A 30 -6.85 -14.33 -7.86
N LEU A 31 -5.67 -14.10 -8.43
CA LEU A 31 -4.41 -14.62 -7.90
C LEU A 31 -4.10 -14.09 -6.50
N GLN A 32 -4.32 -12.79 -6.26
CA GLN A 32 -4.16 -12.18 -4.95
C GLN A 32 -5.10 -12.80 -3.91
N LYS A 33 -6.37 -13.03 -4.27
CA LYS A 33 -7.35 -13.67 -3.38
C LYS A 33 -7.03 -15.14 -3.12
N MET A 34 -6.50 -15.87 -4.10
CA MET A 34 -6.05 -17.26 -3.92
C MET A 34 -4.78 -17.37 -3.07
N ALA A 35 -3.83 -16.43 -3.22
CA ALA A 35 -2.59 -16.41 -2.48
C ALA A 35 -2.77 -15.92 -1.01
N GLY A 36 -3.80 -15.13 -0.74
CA GLY A 36 -4.26 -14.70 0.58
C GLY A 36 -3.17 -14.31 1.58
N PRO A 37 -3.28 -14.77 2.85
CA PRO A 37 -2.33 -14.45 3.92
C PRO A 37 -0.90 -14.93 3.67
N GLN A 38 -0.70 -15.93 2.80
CA GLN A 38 0.62 -16.48 2.50
C GLN A 38 1.55 -15.44 1.85
N LEU A 39 0.99 -14.52 1.06
CA LEU A 39 1.77 -13.43 0.44
C LEU A 39 2.44 -12.53 1.49
N ARG A 40 1.78 -12.30 2.63
CA ARG A 40 2.34 -11.50 3.75
C ARG A 40 3.47 -12.23 4.46
N HIS A 41 3.28 -13.52 4.74
CA HIS A 41 4.30 -14.33 5.38
C HIS A 41 5.55 -14.42 4.51
N VAL A 42 5.38 -14.54 3.20
CA VAL A 42 6.48 -14.56 2.23
C VAL A 42 7.23 -13.22 2.26
N LEU A 43 6.53 -12.08 2.22
CA LEU A 43 7.18 -10.76 2.25
C LEU A 43 7.90 -10.49 3.57
N ALA A 44 7.28 -10.78 4.70
CA ALA A 44 7.85 -10.49 6.02
C ALA A 44 8.97 -11.48 6.42
N ALA A 45 8.84 -12.77 6.02
CA ALA A 45 9.76 -13.82 6.44
C ALA A 45 10.97 -14.00 5.50
N MET A 46 10.84 -13.63 4.23
CA MET A 46 11.84 -13.94 3.20
C MET A 46 12.72 -12.76 2.77
N THR A 47 12.57 -11.58 3.38
CA THR A 47 13.38 -10.39 3.05
C THR A 47 14.60 -10.23 3.96
N THR A 48 15.20 -11.34 4.40
CA THR A 48 16.33 -11.32 5.33
C THR A 48 17.62 -10.79 4.72
N ASN A 49 17.79 -10.90 3.41
CA ASN A 49 18.94 -10.38 2.68
C ASN A 49 18.51 -9.93 1.26
N ARG A 50 19.43 -9.23 0.56
CA ARG A 50 19.16 -8.67 -0.78
C ARG A 50 18.73 -9.70 -1.83
N PHE A 51 19.25 -10.93 -1.78
CA PHE A 51 18.92 -11.98 -2.74
C PHE A 51 17.54 -12.58 -2.45
N THR A 52 17.24 -12.87 -1.19
CA THR A 52 15.92 -13.35 -0.80
C THR A 52 14.85 -12.28 -1.02
N GLY A 53 15.14 -11.00 -0.74
CA GLY A 53 14.25 -9.89 -1.08
C GLY A 53 13.96 -9.80 -2.58
N MET A 54 14.98 -9.92 -3.43
CA MET A 54 14.84 -9.94 -4.88
C MET A 54 13.97 -11.13 -5.34
N LEU A 55 14.26 -12.34 -4.87
CA LEU A 55 13.48 -13.53 -5.21
C LEU A 55 12.01 -13.40 -4.75
N THR A 56 11.80 -12.84 -3.57
CA THR A 56 10.46 -12.55 -3.04
C THR A 56 9.71 -11.58 -3.94
N GLY A 57 10.34 -10.47 -4.33
CA GLY A 57 9.76 -9.49 -5.26
C GLY A 57 9.41 -10.09 -6.61
N ALA A 58 10.30 -10.91 -7.18
CA ALA A 58 10.08 -11.61 -8.44
C ALA A 58 8.89 -12.59 -8.32
N PHE A 59 8.88 -13.43 -7.29
CA PHE A 59 7.82 -14.41 -7.04
C PHE A 59 6.45 -13.74 -6.86
N ILE A 60 6.38 -12.69 -6.02
CA ILE A 60 5.13 -11.97 -5.77
C ILE A 60 4.62 -11.33 -7.06
N THR A 61 5.49 -10.67 -7.83
CA THR A 61 5.09 -10.04 -9.08
C THR A 61 4.65 -11.06 -10.13
N CYS A 62 5.33 -12.19 -10.24
CA CYS A 62 4.86 -13.31 -11.09
C CYS A 62 3.48 -13.82 -10.65
N ALA A 63 3.26 -13.97 -9.34
CA ALA A 63 1.99 -14.44 -8.79
C ALA A 63 0.86 -13.41 -8.95
N VAL A 64 1.16 -12.14 -8.72
CA VAL A 64 0.18 -11.04 -8.78
C VAL A 64 0.01 -10.50 -10.21
N GLN A 65 0.97 -10.76 -11.12
CA GLN A 65 1.00 -10.21 -12.48
C GLN A 65 0.93 -8.67 -12.53
N SER A 66 1.47 -8.01 -11.50
CA SER A 66 1.48 -6.54 -11.39
C SER A 66 2.66 -6.04 -10.57
N SER A 67 3.69 -5.51 -11.23
CA SER A 67 4.83 -4.87 -10.55
C SER A 67 4.42 -3.59 -9.83
N SER A 68 3.46 -2.83 -10.39
CA SER A 68 2.93 -1.64 -9.73
C SER A 68 2.29 -2.00 -8.38
N ALA A 69 1.47 -3.08 -8.33
CA ALA A 69 0.88 -3.55 -7.09
C ALA A 69 1.96 -4.00 -6.09
N THR A 70 2.96 -4.78 -6.53
CA THR A 70 4.07 -5.23 -5.68
C THR A 70 4.90 -4.06 -5.16
N THR A 71 5.18 -3.06 -5.99
CA THR A 71 5.97 -1.88 -5.59
C THR A 71 5.20 -0.99 -4.61
N VAL A 72 3.90 -0.72 -4.88
CA VAL A 72 3.04 0.03 -3.96
C VAL A 72 2.91 -0.69 -2.62
N MET A 73 2.75 -2.02 -2.63
CA MET A 73 2.76 -2.85 -1.42
C MET A 73 4.09 -2.70 -0.65
N THR A 74 5.21 -2.73 -1.35
CA THR A 74 6.56 -2.56 -0.76
C THR A 74 6.72 -1.17 -0.15
N VAL A 75 6.26 -0.11 -0.84
CA VAL A 75 6.22 1.27 -0.32
C VAL A 75 5.37 1.35 0.95
N SER A 76 4.20 0.71 0.98
CA SER A 76 3.34 0.65 2.16
C SER A 76 4.00 -0.08 3.32
N PHE A 77 4.73 -1.18 3.08
CA PHE A 77 5.48 -1.87 4.14
C PHE A 77 6.61 -1.04 4.72
N VAL A 78 7.30 -0.27 3.88
CA VAL A 78 8.31 0.69 4.38
C VAL A 78 7.65 1.82 5.16
N ASN A 79 6.53 2.35 4.68
CA ASN A 79 5.75 3.35 5.40
C ASN A 79 5.30 2.84 6.77
N ALA A 80 4.92 1.58 6.82
CA ALA A 80 4.54 0.86 8.03
C ALA A 80 5.74 0.42 8.91
N GLY A 81 7.00 0.69 8.52
CA GLY A 81 8.20 0.25 9.24
C GLY A 81 8.40 -1.27 9.29
N LEU A 82 7.77 -2.03 8.37
CA LEU A 82 7.91 -3.49 8.26
C LEU A 82 9.12 -3.91 7.44
N LEU A 83 9.54 -3.04 6.52
CA LEU A 83 10.71 -3.22 5.68
C LEU A 83 11.64 -2.03 5.83
N THR A 84 12.94 -2.29 5.83
CA THR A 84 13.96 -1.26 5.67
C THR A 84 14.02 -0.80 4.21
N LEU A 85 14.58 0.39 3.96
CA LEU A 85 14.78 0.90 2.61
C LEU A 85 15.60 -0.05 1.74
N ALA A 86 16.69 -0.62 2.27
CA ALA A 86 17.53 -1.57 1.56
C ALA A 86 16.80 -2.87 1.17
N GLN A 87 15.98 -3.42 2.09
CA GLN A 87 15.13 -4.58 1.81
C GLN A 87 14.11 -4.27 0.71
N ALA A 88 13.46 -3.11 0.79
CA ALA A 88 12.48 -2.67 -0.19
C ALA A 88 13.09 -2.48 -1.59
N ILE A 89 14.29 -1.91 -1.68
CA ILE A 89 15.02 -1.78 -2.97
C ILE A 89 15.23 -3.15 -3.59
N SER A 90 15.63 -4.16 -2.80
CA SER A 90 15.84 -5.51 -3.32
C SER A 90 14.54 -6.17 -3.81
N VAL A 91 13.42 -5.97 -3.10
CA VAL A 91 12.09 -6.45 -3.53
C VAL A 91 11.66 -5.78 -4.83
N ILE A 92 11.86 -4.48 -4.99
CA ILE A 92 11.54 -3.73 -6.21
C ILE A 92 12.37 -4.22 -7.40
N MET A 93 13.66 -4.47 -7.21
CA MET A 93 14.51 -5.08 -8.24
C MET A 93 13.95 -6.43 -8.71
N GLY A 94 13.52 -7.26 -7.77
CA GLY A 94 12.85 -8.52 -8.07
C GLY A 94 11.51 -8.35 -8.78
N ALA A 95 10.72 -7.36 -8.36
CA ALA A 95 9.43 -7.07 -9.01
C ALA A 95 9.59 -6.75 -10.51
N ASN A 96 10.63 -6.04 -10.88
CA ASN A 96 10.93 -5.78 -12.29
C ASN A 96 11.27 -7.06 -13.07
N ILE A 97 11.99 -8.01 -12.46
CA ILE A 97 12.21 -9.33 -13.07
C ILE A 97 10.86 -10.07 -13.25
N GLY A 98 10.01 -10.06 -12.21
CA GLY A 98 8.70 -10.74 -12.25
C GLY A 98 7.77 -10.21 -13.34
N THR A 99 7.87 -8.93 -13.70
CA THR A 99 7.09 -8.30 -14.78
C THR A 99 7.38 -8.93 -16.14
N THR A 100 8.57 -9.46 -16.33
CA THR A 100 8.95 -10.06 -17.62
C THR A 100 8.11 -11.28 -17.98
N LEU A 101 7.54 -11.98 -16.99
CA LEU A 101 6.60 -13.08 -17.23
C LEU A 101 5.35 -12.60 -18.00
N THR A 102 4.87 -11.39 -17.72
CA THR A 102 3.73 -10.80 -18.45
C THR A 102 4.07 -10.61 -19.94
N ALA A 103 5.29 -10.15 -20.25
CA ALA A 103 5.73 -10.02 -21.64
C ALA A 103 5.80 -11.37 -22.36
N TRP A 104 6.22 -12.46 -21.70
CA TRP A 104 6.20 -13.81 -22.25
C TRP A 104 4.78 -14.35 -22.47
N ILE A 105 3.86 -14.10 -21.54
CA ILE A 105 2.45 -14.48 -21.70
C ILE A 105 1.84 -13.77 -22.92
N MET A 106 2.14 -12.47 -23.12
CA MET A 106 1.70 -11.73 -24.29
C MET A 106 2.34 -12.24 -25.59
N SER A 107 3.65 -12.47 -25.56
CA SER A 107 4.36 -13.04 -26.70
C SER A 107 3.76 -14.39 -27.14
N LEU A 108 3.39 -15.24 -26.18
CA LEU A 108 2.71 -16.50 -26.43
C LEU A 108 1.33 -16.27 -27.10
N GLY A 109 0.56 -15.28 -26.60
CA GLY A 109 -0.76 -14.95 -27.13
C GLY A 109 -0.73 -14.41 -28.58
N TYR A 110 0.38 -13.81 -29.00
CA TYR A 110 0.58 -13.39 -30.40
C TYR A 110 1.16 -14.50 -31.30
N SER A 111 1.94 -15.40 -30.72
CA SER A 111 2.67 -16.43 -31.47
C SER A 111 1.86 -17.70 -31.72
N ILE A 112 0.85 -17.97 -30.92
CA ILE A 112 0.02 -19.19 -30.98
C ILE A 112 -1.44 -18.77 -31.10
N ASP A 113 -2.20 -19.47 -31.96
CA ASP A 113 -3.65 -19.31 -31.99
C ASP A 113 -4.27 -19.97 -30.75
N LEU A 114 -4.63 -19.15 -29.79
CA LEU A 114 -5.24 -19.57 -28.53
C LEU A 114 -6.77 -19.56 -28.56
N THR A 115 -7.39 -19.32 -29.70
CA THR A 115 -8.86 -19.26 -29.84
C THR A 115 -9.53 -20.53 -29.35
N ASP A 116 -8.95 -21.70 -29.69
CA ASP A 116 -9.45 -23.00 -29.26
C ASP A 116 -9.36 -23.23 -27.74
N PHE A 117 -8.47 -22.52 -27.06
CA PHE A 117 -8.33 -22.57 -25.60
C PHE A 117 -9.29 -21.60 -24.89
N VAL A 118 -9.48 -20.40 -25.45
CA VAL A 118 -10.23 -19.30 -24.80
C VAL A 118 -11.69 -19.69 -24.54
N PHE A 119 -12.39 -20.28 -25.51
CA PHE A 119 -13.80 -20.63 -25.35
C PHE A 119 -14.06 -21.73 -24.32
N PRO A 120 -13.31 -22.87 -24.32
CA PRO A 120 -13.41 -23.85 -23.25
C PRO A 120 -13.07 -23.28 -21.87
N ALA A 121 -12.07 -22.38 -21.78
CA ALA A 121 -11.68 -21.74 -20.52
C ALA A 121 -12.78 -20.82 -19.97
N PHE A 122 -13.53 -20.09 -20.82
CA PHE A 122 -14.73 -19.36 -20.40
C PHE A 122 -15.81 -20.28 -19.86
N LEU A 123 -16.07 -21.41 -20.53
CA LEU A 123 -17.08 -22.38 -20.09
C LEU A 123 -16.75 -22.99 -18.73
N VAL A 124 -15.51 -23.40 -18.52
CA VAL A 124 -15.05 -23.94 -17.24
C VAL A 124 -15.01 -22.82 -16.19
N GLY A 125 -14.57 -21.64 -16.57
CA GLY A 125 -14.49 -20.46 -15.70
C GLY A 125 -15.86 -20.12 -15.11
N ILE A 126 -16.92 -20.05 -15.92
CA ILE A 126 -18.26 -19.72 -15.43
C ILE A 126 -18.77 -20.81 -14.46
N ALA A 127 -18.55 -22.09 -14.75
CA ALA A 127 -18.94 -23.17 -13.85
C ALA A 127 -18.23 -23.07 -12.48
N LEU A 128 -16.96 -22.66 -12.46
CA LEU A 128 -16.19 -22.48 -11.23
C LEU A 128 -16.61 -21.22 -10.45
N ILE A 129 -17.01 -20.13 -11.11
CA ILE A 129 -17.47 -18.89 -10.46
C ILE A 129 -18.71 -19.16 -9.60
N TYR A 130 -19.64 -20.00 -10.06
CA TYR A 130 -20.82 -20.38 -9.28
C TYR A 130 -20.53 -21.36 -8.14
N SER A 131 -19.32 -21.93 -8.07
CA SER A 131 -18.89 -22.78 -6.97
C SER A 131 -18.33 -21.94 -5.81
N ARG A 132 -18.97 -21.98 -4.63
CA ARG A 132 -18.49 -21.24 -3.43
C ARG A 132 -17.03 -21.50 -3.10
N LYS A 133 -16.54 -22.73 -3.31
CA LYS A 133 -15.16 -23.15 -2.97
C LYS A 133 -14.12 -22.75 -4.02
N HIS A 134 -14.52 -22.59 -5.29
CA HIS A 134 -13.59 -22.46 -6.42
C HIS A 134 -13.78 -21.17 -7.21
N ARG A 135 -14.56 -20.21 -6.68
CA ARG A 135 -14.89 -18.94 -7.33
C ARG A 135 -13.67 -18.20 -7.87
N TYR A 136 -12.65 -18.03 -7.05
CA TYR A 136 -11.43 -17.31 -7.47
C TYR A 136 -10.63 -18.02 -8.57
N LYS A 137 -10.72 -19.37 -8.65
CA LYS A 137 -10.16 -20.11 -9.79
C LYS A 137 -10.93 -19.84 -11.07
N GLY A 138 -12.26 -19.66 -10.97
CA GLY A 138 -13.11 -19.25 -12.07
C GLY A 138 -12.78 -17.84 -12.53
N ASP A 139 -12.66 -16.88 -11.60
CA ASP A 139 -12.25 -15.50 -11.90
C ASP A 139 -10.88 -15.47 -12.59
N PHE A 140 -9.92 -16.29 -12.15
CA PHE A 140 -8.61 -16.42 -12.79
C PHE A 140 -8.72 -16.91 -14.24
N LEU A 141 -9.51 -17.97 -14.48
CA LEU A 141 -9.73 -18.48 -15.84
C LEU A 141 -10.42 -17.45 -16.74
N PHE A 142 -11.37 -16.70 -16.22
CA PHE A 142 -11.98 -15.58 -16.96
C PHE A 142 -10.97 -14.49 -17.29
N GLY A 143 -10.16 -14.09 -16.32
CA GLY A 143 -9.14 -13.07 -16.51
C GLY A 143 -8.13 -13.42 -17.60
N ILE A 144 -7.57 -14.65 -17.58
CA ILE A 144 -6.62 -15.12 -18.60
C ILE A 144 -7.30 -15.32 -19.96
N SER A 145 -8.57 -15.74 -19.97
CA SER A 145 -9.35 -15.87 -21.22
C SER A 145 -9.61 -14.50 -21.87
N PHE A 146 -9.98 -13.47 -21.09
CA PHE A 146 -10.11 -12.10 -21.59
C PHE A 146 -8.79 -11.54 -22.10
N LEU A 147 -7.69 -11.82 -21.39
CA LEU A 147 -6.35 -11.43 -21.84
C LEU A 147 -6.05 -12.00 -23.22
N PHE A 148 -6.14 -13.32 -23.40
CA PHE A 148 -5.85 -13.94 -24.70
C PHE A 148 -6.85 -13.54 -25.77
N PHE A 149 -8.12 -13.46 -25.46
CA PHE A 149 -9.15 -13.03 -26.42
C PHE A 149 -8.89 -11.59 -26.90
N SER A 150 -8.49 -10.70 -26.02
CA SER A 150 -8.13 -9.33 -26.38
C SER A 150 -6.91 -9.26 -27.30
N LEU A 151 -5.90 -10.13 -27.08
CA LEU A 151 -4.72 -10.22 -27.95
C LEU A 151 -5.09 -10.74 -29.34
N VAL A 152 -5.99 -11.71 -29.45
CA VAL A 152 -6.55 -12.17 -30.72
C VAL A 152 -7.26 -11.03 -31.44
N LEU A 153 -8.13 -10.29 -30.75
CA LEU A 153 -8.84 -9.12 -31.34
C LEU A 153 -7.89 -8.03 -31.79
N LEU A 154 -6.84 -7.75 -31.01
CA LEU A 154 -5.79 -6.79 -31.39
C LEU A 154 -5.03 -7.24 -32.63
N SER A 155 -4.62 -8.51 -32.68
CA SER A 155 -3.92 -9.09 -33.83
C SER A 155 -4.77 -9.04 -35.08
N ASP A 156 -6.04 -9.44 -35.01
CA ASP A 156 -6.96 -9.41 -36.14
C ASP A 156 -7.24 -7.99 -36.61
N THR A 157 -7.42 -7.05 -35.69
CA THR A 157 -7.58 -5.63 -36.03
C THR A 157 -6.34 -5.08 -36.70
N GLY A 158 -5.14 -5.44 -36.23
CA GLY A 158 -3.88 -5.05 -36.86
C GLY A 158 -3.73 -5.57 -38.29
N LYS A 159 -4.12 -6.83 -38.55
CA LYS A 159 -4.13 -7.42 -39.88
C LYS A 159 -5.14 -6.74 -40.79
N GLN A 160 -6.36 -6.43 -40.28
CA GLN A 160 -7.41 -5.75 -41.06
C GLN A 160 -7.05 -4.30 -41.45
N LEU A 161 -6.28 -3.60 -40.60
CA LEU A 161 -5.80 -2.24 -40.86
C LEU A 161 -4.80 -2.17 -42.01
N ASP A 162 -4.15 -3.30 -42.32
CA ASP A 162 -3.14 -3.41 -43.40
C ASP A 162 -2.15 -2.23 -43.40
N LEU A 163 -1.67 -1.87 -42.22
CA LEU A 163 -0.80 -0.71 -41.98
C LEU A 163 0.49 -0.75 -42.81
N GLN A 164 0.93 -1.96 -43.19
CA GLN A 164 2.13 -2.17 -43.99
C GLN A 164 2.02 -1.63 -45.43
N HIS A 165 0.81 -1.55 -45.96
CA HIS A 165 0.56 -1.01 -47.31
C HIS A 165 0.01 0.41 -47.28
N ASN A 166 -0.12 0.98 -46.05
CA ASN A 166 -0.53 2.38 -45.92
C ASN A 166 0.67 3.31 -46.10
N GLN A 167 0.72 4.00 -47.22
CA GLN A 167 1.85 4.87 -47.59
C GLN A 167 2.13 5.93 -46.52
N GLY A 168 1.10 6.53 -45.92
CA GLY A 168 1.28 7.54 -44.88
C GLY A 168 1.93 7.00 -43.60
N VAL A 169 1.65 5.74 -43.24
CA VAL A 169 2.28 5.05 -42.08
C VAL A 169 3.72 4.69 -42.40
N ILE A 170 3.97 4.19 -43.62
CA ILE A 170 5.33 3.85 -44.09
C ILE A 170 6.18 5.12 -44.11
N ASP A 171 5.69 6.21 -44.69
CA ASP A 171 6.41 7.48 -44.79
C ASP A 171 6.70 8.06 -43.40
N PHE A 172 5.74 7.95 -42.48
CA PHE A 172 5.94 8.39 -41.09
C PHE A 172 7.07 7.62 -40.39
N PHE A 173 7.05 6.29 -40.40
CA PHE A 173 8.10 5.52 -39.72
C PHE A 173 9.43 5.52 -40.48
N SER A 174 9.44 5.63 -41.80
CA SER A 174 10.67 5.76 -42.60
C SER A 174 11.34 7.13 -42.47
N SER A 175 10.62 8.15 -41.97
CA SER A 175 11.22 9.44 -41.63
C SER A 175 12.17 9.38 -40.43
N PHE A 176 12.08 8.33 -39.61
CA PHE A 176 12.92 8.13 -38.46
C PHE A 176 14.14 7.24 -38.80
N ASP A 177 15.32 7.79 -38.65
CA ASP A 177 16.57 7.00 -38.76
C ASP A 177 16.73 6.09 -37.52
N VAL A 178 16.57 4.78 -37.73
CA VAL A 178 16.70 3.75 -36.67
C VAL A 178 18.13 3.63 -36.09
N ASN A 179 19.13 4.17 -36.79
CA ASN A 179 20.53 4.20 -36.36
C ASN A 179 20.88 5.48 -35.57
N SER A 180 19.95 6.42 -35.45
CA SER A 180 20.11 7.66 -34.70
C SER A 180 19.73 7.49 -33.23
N TYR A 181 20.65 7.78 -32.33
CA TYR A 181 20.35 7.83 -30.88
C TYR A 181 19.26 8.84 -30.53
N PHE A 182 19.15 9.93 -31.31
CA PHE A 182 18.09 10.92 -31.11
C PHE A 182 16.71 10.30 -31.34
N THR A 183 16.57 9.49 -32.37
CA THR A 183 15.33 8.73 -32.66
C THR A 183 15.02 7.75 -31.52
N ILE A 184 16.03 7.01 -31.04
CA ILE A 184 15.87 6.09 -29.91
C ILE A 184 15.38 6.84 -28.65
N LEU A 185 15.93 8.02 -28.36
CA LEU A 185 15.51 8.83 -27.21
C LEU A 185 14.07 9.35 -27.36
N ILE A 186 13.63 9.72 -28.57
CA ILE A 186 12.23 10.12 -28.82
C ILE A 186 11.28 8.96 -28.50
N PHE A 187 11.52 7.78 -29.02
CA PHE A 187 10.67 6.62 -28.78
C PHE A 187 10.71 6.15 -27.32
N LEU A 188 11.86 6.22 -26.65
CA LEU A 188 11.98 6.01 -25.22
C LEU A 188 11.10 7.00 -24.43
N LEU A 189 11.14 8.29 -24.79
CA LEU A 189 10.30 9.30 -24.14
C LEU A 189 8.81 9.04 -24.39
N ILE A 190 8.44 8.68 -25.63
CA ILE A 190 7.06 8.30 -25.99
C ILE A 190 6.59 7.13 -25.11
N GLY A 191 7.38 6.06 -25.01
CA GLY A 191 7.08 4.91 -24.14
C GLY A 191 6.91 5.31 -22.67
N THR A 192 7.79 6.18 -22.18
CA THR A 192 7.71 6.70 -20.79
C THR A 192 6.42 7.48 -20.56
N VAL A 193 6.09 8.41 -21.45
CA VAL A 193 4.90 9.27 -21.33
C VAL A 193 3.62 8.46 -21.43
N ILE A 194 3.51 7.58 -22.44
CA ILE A 194 2.31 6.76 -22.63
C ILE A 194 2.11 5.85 -21.40
N THR A 195 3.15 5.19 -20.93
CA THR A 195 3.04 4.30 -19.75
C THR A 195 2.68 5.06 -18.48
N THR A 196 3.21 6.27 -18.30
CA THR A 196 2.85 7.15 -17.17
C THR A 196 1.38 7.54 -17.20
N ILE A 197 0.83 7.85 -18.39
CA ILE A 197 -0.58 8.24 -18.55
C ILE A 197 -1.51 7.04 -18.41
N VAL A 198 -1.21 5.95 -19.12
CA VAL A 198 -2.04 4.73 -19.12
C VAL A 198 -1.91 3.95 -17.80
N GLN A 199 -0.82 4.12 -17.07
CA GLN A 199 -0.47 3.40 -15.85
C GLN A 199 -0.49 1.86 -16.00
N SER A 200 -0.24 1.38 -17.21
CA SER A 200 -0.21 -0.04 -17.56
C SER A 200 0.89 -0.31 -18.58
N SER A 201 2.04 -0.79 -18.13
CA SER A 201 3.14 -1.22 -19.02
C SER A 201 2.69 -2.37 -19.93
N ALA A 202 1.86 -3.28 -19.41
CA ALA A 202 1.36 -4.39 -20.20
C ALA A 202 0.49 -3.94 -21.41
N ALA A 203 -0.33 -2.90 -21.25
CA ALA A 203 -1.10 -2.35 -22.36
C ALA A 203 -0.19 -1.72 -23.44
N VAL A 204 0.85 -1.00 -23.01
CA VAL A 204 1.82 -0.38 -23.92
C VAL A 204 2.66 -1.47 -24.61
N MET A 205 3.10 -2.49 -23.87
CA MET A 205 3.79 -3.66 -24.42
C MET A 205 2.94 -4.37 -25.47
N ALA A 206 1.63 -4.57 -25.25
CA ALA A 206 0.74 -5.22 -26.20
C ALA A 206 0.64 -4.42 -27.52
N ILE A 207 0.56 -3.09 -27.44
CA ILE A 207 0.58 -2.21 -28.64
C ILE A 207 1.95 -2.29 -29.32
N THR A 208 3.04 -2.24 -28.57
CA THR A 208 4.40 -2.33 -29.10
C THR A 208 4.61 -3.66 -29.84
N ILE A 209 4.17 -4.77 -29.24
CA ILE A 209 4.19 -6.08 -29.88
C ILE A 209 3.36 -6.09 -31.16
N LEU A 210 2.14 -5.53 -31.13
CA LEU A 210 1.27 -5.44 -32.31
C LEU A 210 1.98 -4.71 -33.45
N LEU A 211 2.49 -3.51 -33.19
CA LEU A 211 3.12 -2.66 -34.21
C LEU A 211 4.42 -3.30 -34.76
N CYS A 212 5.19 -3.96 -33.94
CA CYS A 212 6.37 -4.69 -34.38
C CYS A 212 5.99 -5.96 -35.18
N SER A 213 5.05 -6.76 -34.69
CA SER A 213 4.63 -8.01 -35.32
C SER A 213 3.97 -7.80 -36.69
N THR A 214 3.33 -6.66 -36.89
CA THR A 214 2.82 -6.23 -38.20
C THR A 214 3.89 -5.65 -39.13
N GLY A 215 5.15 -5.52 -38.68
CA GLY A 215 6.25 -4.97 -39.46
C GLY A 215 6.19 -3.45 -39.69
N VAL A 216 5.28 -2.76 -39.01
CA VAL A 216 5.10 -1.30 -39.10
C VAL A 216 6.15 -0.56 -38.30
N LEU A 217 6.42 -1.04 -37.06
CA LEU A 217 7.39 -0.46 -36.16
C LEU A 217 8.71 -1.26 -36.20
N PRO A 218 9.83 -0.65 -36.60
CA PRO A 218 11.14 -1.27 -36.52
C PRO A 218 11.47 -1.74 -35.10
N ILE A 219 12.11 -2.91 -34.96
CA ILE A 219 12.39 -3.53 -33.67
C ILE A 219 13.21 -2.63 -32.73
N HIS A 220 14.15 -1.84 -33.25
CA HIS A 220 14.94 -0.90 -32.46
C HIS A 220 14.07 0.15 -31.77
N LEU A 221 13.04 0.66 -32.47
CA LEU A 221 12.10 1.62 -31.94
C LEU A 221 11.12 0.97 -30.95
N GLY A 222 10.69 -0.27 -31.22
CA GLY A 222 9.90 -1.07 -30.28
C GLY A 222 10.65 -1.31 -28.97
N ILE A 223 11.93 -1.65 -29.04
CA ILE A 223 12.79 -1.80 -27.86
C ILE A 223 12.96 -0.48 -27.11
N ALA A 224 13.09 0.64 -27.80
CA ALA A 224 13.14 1.96 -27.17
C ALA A 224 11.85 2.29 -26.40
N LEU A 225 10.67 1.94 -26.96
CA LEU A 225 9.39 2.04 -26.25
C LEU A 225 9.39 1.19 -24.97
N VAL A 226 9.84 -0.06 -25.03
CA VAL A 226 9.92 -0.97 -23.87
C VAL A 226 10.85 -0.41 -22.78
N MET A 227 11.98 0.19 -23.15
CA MET A 227 12.85 0.90 -22.20
C MET A 227 12.11 2.06 -21.54
N GLY A 228 11.33 2.82 -22.30
CA GLY A 228 10.49 3.89 -21.79
C GLY A 228 9.40 3.39 -20.84
N GLU A 229 8.78 2.24 -21.13
CA GLU A 229 7.77 1.60 -20.28
C GLU A 229 8.31 1.32 -18.87
N ASN A 230 9.55 0.85 -18.76
CA ASN A 230 10.19 0.57 -17.46
C ASN A 230 10.33 1.84 -16.61
N ILE A 231 10.65 2.99 -17.23
CA ILE A 231 10.68 4.29 -16.52
C ILE A 231 9.25 4.73 -16.17
N GLY A 232 8.33 4.70 -17.14
CA GLY A 232 6.94 5.17 -16.96
C GLY A 232 6.18 4.43 -15.86
N THR A 233 6.43 3.13 -15.69
CA THR A 233 5.82 2.30 -14.63
C THR A 233 6.15 2.83 -13.23
N THR A 234 7.28 3.50 -13.04
CA THR A 234 7.70 4.03 -11.73
C THR A 234 6.81 5.18 -11.24
N ALA A 235 6.10 5.85 -12.15
CA ALA A 235 5.20 6.95 -11.80
C ALA A 235 4.11 6.53 -10.83
N THR A 236 3.55 5.31 -10.97
CA THR A 236 2.51 4.78 -10.09
C THR A 236 2.96 4.73 -8.62
N ALA A 237 4.17 4.22 -8.38
CA ALA A 237 4.73 4.12 -7.02
C ALA A 237 5.05 5.51 -6.45
N ASN A 238 5.57 6.42 -7.26
CA ASN A 238 5.87 7.79 -6.82
C ASN A 238 4.61 8.59 -6.51
N LEU A 239 3.53 8.43 -7.29
CA LEU A 239 2.23 9.02 -6.99
C LEU A 239 1.64 8.46 -5.70
N ALA A 240 1.71 7.14 -5.51
CA ALA A 240 1.24 6.49 -4.28
C ALA A 240 2.01 6.94 -3.03
N ALA A 241 3.28 7.32 -3.18
CA ALA A 241 4.14 7.75 -2.09
C ALA A 241 4.04 9.24 -1.73
N LEU A 242 3.23 10.06 -2.44
CA LEU A 242 3.17 11.51 -2.22
C LEU A 242 2.79 11.91 -0.79
N GLY A 243 1.87 11.17 -0.16
CA GLY A 243 1.45 11.38 1.23
C GLY A 243 2.20 10.55 2.26
N ALA A 244 3.15 9.70 1.84
CA ALA A 244 3.85 8.77 2.71
C ALA A 244 5.03 9.41 3.46
N ASN A 245 5.54 8.69 4.48
CA ASN A 245 6.72 9.10 5.22
C ASN A 245 7.98 9.16 4.32
N THR A 246 9.03 9.78 4.83
CA THR A 246 10.28 9.99 4.08
C THR A 246 10.89 8.69 3.55
N GLN A 247 10.82 7.58 4.29
CA GLN A 247 11.40 6.29 3.87
C GLN A 247 10.59 5.66 2.73
N ALA A 248 9.27 5.73 2.78
CA ALA A 248 8.39 5.26 1.71
C ALA A 248 8.58 6.07 0.41
N ARG A 249 8.73 7.39 0.52
CA ARG A 249 9.05 8.26 -0.63
C ARG A 249 10.42 7.93 -1.23
N ARG A 250 11.43 7.64 -0.41
CA ARG A 250 12.75 7.16 -0.85
C ARG A 250 12.65 5.82 -1.57
N THR A 251 11.79 4.92 -1.10
CA THR A 251 11.54 3.62 -1.74
C THR A 251 10.95 3.79 -3.14
N ALA A 252 9.96 4.65 -3.31
CA ALA A 252 9.38 4.95 -4.62
C ALA A 252 10.40 5.63 -5.56
N MET A 253 11.22 6.55 -5.04
CA MET A 253 12.30 7.18 -5.79
C MET A 253 13.38 6.17 -6.20
N ALA A 254 13.69 5.18 -5.35
CA ALA A 254 14.66 4.13 -5.68
C ALA A 254 14.20 3.29 -6.88
N HIS A 255 12.90 3.06 -7.05
CA HIS A 255 12.35 2.41 -8.23
C HIS A 255 12.63 3.22 -9.51
N LEU A 256 12.43 4.54 -9.47
CA LEU A 256 12.76 5.41 -10.59
C LEU A 256 14.27 5.40 -10.89
N VAL A 257 15.10 5.59 -9.87
CA VAL A 257 16.56 5.61 -10.00
C VAL A 257 17.08 4.31 -10.60
N PHE A 258 16.59 3.16 -10.12
CA PHE A 258 16.95 1.83 -10.63
C PHE A 258 16.66 1.69 -12.13
N ASN A 259 15.46 2.09 -12.58
CA ASN A 259 15.08 2.00 -14.00
C ASN A 259 15.82 3.01 -14.87
N VAL A 260 16.04 4.24 -14.39
CA VAL A 260 16.81 5.25 -15.12
C VAL A 260 18.28 4.81 -15.31
N ILE A 261 18.94 4.30 -14.27
CA ILE A 261 20.30 3.76 -14.39
C ILE A 261 20.34 2.59 -15.37
N GLY A 262 19.33 1.70 -15.31
CA GLY A 262 19.18 0.60 -16.24
C GLY A 262 19.10 1.06 -17.70
N VAL A 263 18.25 2.02 -17.97
CA VAL A 263 18.11 2.62 -19.31
C VAL A 263 19.40 3.30 -19.76
N MET A 264 20.08 4.02 -18.87
CA MET A 264 21.32 4.74 -19.21
C MET A 264 22.44 3.79 -19.68
N TRP A 265 22.69 2.69 -18.96
CA TRP A 265 23.75 1.76 -19.39
C TRP A 265 23.37 1.02 -20.67
N VAL A 266 22.10 0.66 -20.86
CA VAL A 266 21.66 0.03 -22.12
C VAL A 266 21.77 0.98 -23.29
N LEU A 267 21.47 2.27 -23.12
CA LEU A 267 21.69 3.28 -24.17
C LEU A 267 23.14 3.33 -24.64
N ILE A 268 24.11 3.18 -23.73
CA ILE A 268 25.54 3.16 -24.10
C ILE A 268 25.89 1.99 -25.03
N VAL A 269 25.27 0.83 -24.80
CA VAL A 269 25.52 -0.39 -25.56
C VAL A 269 24.31 -0.82 -26.41
N PHE A 270 23.45 0.12 -26.80
CA PHE A 270 22.12 -0.14 -27.35
C PHE A 270 22.16 -1.12 -28.55
N TYR A 271 22.86 -0.77 -29.61
CA TYR A 271 22.87 -1.61 -30.82
C TYR A 271 23.55 -2.97 -30.61
N PRO A 272 24.73 -3.08 -29.99
CA PRO A 272 25.29 -4.38 -29.66
C PRO A 272 24.38 -5.26 -28.81
N PHE A 273 23.69 -4.65 -27.80
CA PHE A 273 22.78 -5.38 -26.92
C PHE A 273 21.53 -5.86 -27.65
N VAL A 274 20.91 -5.02 -28.48
CA VAL A 274 19.76 -5.38 -29.32
C VAL A 274 20.14 -6.49 -30.31
N ASN A 275 21.27 -6.37 -30.99
CA ASN A 275 21.73 -7.38 -31.94
C ASN A 275 22.01 -8.72 -31.25
N MET A 276 22.56 -8.72 -30.05
CA MET A 276 22.74 -9.93 -29.24
C MET A 276 21.41 -10.63 -28.97
N ILE A 277 20.38 -9.89 -28.54
CA ILE A 277 19.05 -10.44 -28.27
C ILE A 277 18.40 -10.97 -29.55
N CYS A 278 18.47 -10.19 -30.64
CA CYS A 278 17.95 -10.62 -31.94
C CYS A 278 18.60 -11.92 -32.41
N ASN A 279 19.91 -12.03 -32.31
CA ASN A 279 20.65 -13.25 -32.66
C ASN A 279 20.25 -14.44 -31.78
N MET A 280 20.03 -14.27 -30.49
CA MET A 280 19.55 -15.32 -29.60
C MET A 280 18.20 -15.90 -30.02
N VAL A 281 17.34 -15.09 -30.60
CA VAL A 281 16.00 -15.48 -31.10
C VAL A 281 16.06 -15.96 -32.56
N GLY A 282 17.20 -15.82 -33.24
CA GLY A 282 17.33 -16.13 -34.66
C GLY A 282 16.64 -15.14 -35.58
N TYR A 283 16.64 -13.86 -35.19
CA TYR A 283 16.16 -12.73 -35.98
C TYR A 283 17.34 -11.81 -36.36
N ASN A 284 17.45 -11.44 -37.62
CA ASN A 284 18.44 -10.46 -38.06
C ASN A 284 17.74 -9.19 -38.55
N PRO A 285 17.86 -8.05 -37.84
CA PRO A 285 17.22 -6.79 -38.26
C PRO A 285 17.71 -6.27 -39.60
N GLU A 286 18.96 -6.57 -40.01
CA GLU A 286 19.60 -6.17 -41.26
C GLU A 286 19.49 -7.25 -42.37
N GLY A 287 18.86 -8.38 -42.04
CA GLY A 287 18.69 -9.51 -42.93
C GLY A 287 17.61 -9.37 -43.95
N PRO A 288 17.36 -10.40 -44.79
CA PRO A 288 16.28 -10.40 -45.76
C PRO A 288 14.93 -10.21 -45.03
N LYS A 289 14.02 -9.47 -45.68
CA LYS A 289 12.66 -9.25 -45.15
C LYS A 289 11.96 -10.59 -44.94
N LEU A 290 11.59 -10.83 -43.70
CA LEU A 290 10.82 -12.00 -43.29
C LEU A 290 9.35 -11.87 -43.76
N SER A 291 8.69 -13.00 -43.90
CA SER A 291 7.24 -13.04 -44.11
C SER A 291 6.50 -12.49 -42.90
N GLN A 292 5.27 -12.02 -43.10
CA GLN A 292 4.43 -11.51 -42.01
C GLN A 292 4.18 -12.54 -40.92
N ALA A 293 4.04 -13.81 -41.29
CA ALA A 293 3.88 -14.92 -40.37
C ALA A 293 5.13 -15.10 -39.49
N GLU A 294 6.33 -14.97 -40.05
CA GLU A 294 7.60 -15.08 -39.29
C GLU A 294 7.80 -13.85 -38.38
N LEU A 295 7.45 -12.64 -38.83
CA LEU A 295 7.51 -11.44 -37.98
C LEU A 295 6.57 -11.56 -36.80
N ALA A 296 5.33 -12.04 -37.02
CA ALA A 296 4.34 -12.24 -35.95
C ALA A 296 4.78 -13.25 -34.86
N ILE A 297 5.66 -14.19 -35.21
CA ILE A 297 6.21 -15.16 -34.26
C ILE A 297 7.47 -14.62 -33.59
N LYS A 298 8.43 -14.09 -34.36
CA LYS A 298 9.77 -13.74 -33.86
C LYS A 298 9.81 -12.44 -33.06
N LEU A 299 9.13 -11.39 -33.53
CA LEU A 299 9.26 -10.06 -32.89
C LEU A 299 8.65 -9.97 -31.49
N PRO A 300 7.49 -10.59 -31.18
CA PRO A 300 7.03 -10.70 -29.79
C PRO A 300 8.04 -11.39 -28.87
N VAL A 301 8.70 -12.45 -29.37
CA VAL A 301 9.74 -13.18 -28.62
C VAL A 301 10.97 -12.29 -28.41
N VAL A 302 11.41 -11.51 -29.40
CA VAL A 302 12.53 -10.57 -29.25
C VAL A 302 12.23 -9.52 -28.19
N LEU A 303 11.02 -8.92 -28.19
CA LEU A 303 10.63 -7.93 -27.20
C LEU A 303 10.57 -8.53 -25.78
N ALA A 304 10.00 -9.73 -25.61
CA ALA A 304 9.96 -10.42 -24.33
C ALA A 304 11.36 -10.81 -23.85
N ALA A 305 12.22 -11.31 -24.74
CA ALA A 305 13.61 -11.64 -24.43
C ALA A 305 14.43 -10.40 -24.07
N PHE A 306 14.26 -9.29 -24.79
CA PHE A 306 14.90 -8.01 -24.45
C PHE A 306 14.47 -7.56 -23.06
N HIS A 307 13.17 -7.54 -22.77
CA HIS A 307 12.63 -7.11 -21.47
C HIS A 307 13.20 -7.97 -20.34
N THR A 308 13.32 -9.27 -20.55
CA THR A 308 13.90 -10.20 -19.57
C THR A 308 15.39 -9.96 -19.38
N CYS A 309 16.17 -9.92 -20.45
CA CYS A 309 17.62 -9.69 -20.37
C CYS A 309 17.94 -8.34 -19.76
N PHE A 310 17.22 -7.28 -20.15
CA PHE A 310 17.34 -5.95 -19.55
C PHE A 310 17.17 -6.01 -18.02
N ASN A 311 16.06 -6.57 -17.53
CA ASN A 311 15.77 -6.59 -16.10
C ASN A 311 16.72 -7.53 -15.33
N LEU A 312 17.11 -8.66 -15.90
CA LEU A 312 18.08 -9.58 -15.28
C LEU A 312 19.47 -8.97 -15.18
N PHE A 313 19.99 -8.38 -16.25
CA PHE A 313 21.31 -7.73 -16.22
C PHE A 313 21.31 -6.51 -15.32
N ASN A 314 20.29 -5.67 -15.42
CA ASN A 314 20.17 -4.49 -14.57
C ASN A 314 20.14 -4.88 -13.08
N THR A 315 19.31 -5.85 -12.72
CA THR A 315 19.25 -6.36 -11.34
C THR A 315 20.57 -7.03 -10.93
N GLY A 316 21.13 -7.90 -11.79
CA GLY A 316 22.39 -8.59 -11.51
C GLY A 316 23.57 -7.66 -11.22
N ILE A 317 23.59 -6.49 -11.89
CA ILE A 317 24.57 -5.45 -11.65
C ILE A 317 24.22 -4.65 -10.39
N LEU A 318 23.01 -4.09 -10.33
CA LEU A 318 22.63 -3.09 -9.33
C LEU A 318 22.34 -3.66 -7.95
N ILE A 319 22.12 -4.98 -7.81
CA ILE A 319 21.92 -5.63 -6.50
C ILE A 319 23.13 -5.45 -5.57
N TRP A 320 24.32 -5.28 -6.16
CA TRP A 320 25.56 -5.02 -5.42
C TRP A 320 25.68 -3.56 -4.98
N PHE A 321 24.95 -2.66 -5.63
CA PHE A 321 24.97 -1.20 -5.43
C PHE A 321 23.77 -0.68 -4.63
N ILE A 322 23.01 -1.54 -3.95
CA ILE A 322 21.88 -1.13 -3.09
C ILE A 322 22.29 -0.04 -2.09
N PRO A 323 23.44 -0.12 -1.38
CA PRO A 323 23.85 0.95 -0.46
C PRO A 323 24.10 2.30 -1.14
N GLN A 324 24.58 2.28 -2.39
CA GLN A 324 24.81 3.50 -3.17
C GLN A 324 23.48 4.11 -3.66
N ILE A 325 22.53 3.26 -4.09
CA ILE A 325 21.16 3.70 -4.45
C ILE A 325 20.49 4.29 -3.22
N GLU A 326 20.60 3.65 -2.05
CA GLU A 326 20.07 4.16 -0.78
C GLU A 326 20.64 5.53 -0.45
N LYS A 327 21.97 5.72 -0.54
CA LYS A 327 22.60 7.02 -0.34
C LYS A 327 22.08 8.07 -1.33
N LEU A 328 21.96 7.71 -2.60
CA LEU A 328 21.49 8.62 -3.64
C LEU A 328 20.06 9.10 -3.37
N VAL A 329 19.13 8.19 -3.06
CA VAL A 329 17.75 8.58 -2.77
C VAL A 329 17.62 9.36 -1.46
N CYS A 330 18.51 9.13 -0.48
CA CYS A 330 18.60 9.94 0.73
C CYS A 330 19.08 11.37 0.46
N ILE A 331 19.90 11.60 -0.56
CA ILE A 331 20.31 12.93 -1.00
C ILE A 331 19.18 13.64 -1.74
N ILE A 332 18.47 12.91 -2.63
CA ILE A 332 17.36 13.44 -3.43
C ILE A 332 16.16 13.80 -2.52
N ILE A 333 15.80 12.90 -1.60
CA ILE A 333 14.68 13.09 -0.67
C ILE A 333 15.26 13.29 0.73
N LYS A 334 15.39 14.55 1.10
CA LYS A 334 15.83 14.93 2.46
C LYS A 334 14.74 14.62 3.47
N PRO A 335 15.09 14.27 4.74
CA PRO A 335 14.09 14.18 5.79
C PRO A 335 13.37 15.54 5.89
N GLY A 336 12.06 15.51 5.93
CA GLY A 336 11.25 16.68 6.27
C GLY A 336 11.69 17.22 7.64
N LYS A 337 11.46 18.51 7.93
CA LYS A 337 11.41 18.98 9.32
C LYS A 337 10.55 17.99 10.08
N LYS A 338 11.00 17.55 11.28
CA LYS A 338 10.23 16.63 12.14
C LYS A 338 8.77 16.95 11.98
N ASP A 339 7.98 15.98 11.48
CA ASP A 339 6.54 16.12 11.45
C ASP A 339 6.15 16.51 12.87
N GLU A 340 5.64 17.70 13.04
CA GLU A 340 5.23 18.20 14.34
C GLU A 340 4.19 17.20 14.82
N GLU A 341 4.46 16.56 15.95
CA GLU A 341 3.61 15.49 16.52
C GLU A 341 2.17 15.98 16.80
N GLU A 342 1.92 17.25 16.58
CA GLU A 342 0.69 17.98 16.83
C GLU A 342 -0.17 18.24 15.58
N GLU A 343 0.24 17.83 14.36
CA GLU A 343 -0.64 17.89 13.21
C GLU A 343 -1.43 16.59 13.06
N PHE A 344 -2.74 16.72 12.77
CA PHE A 344 -3.55 15.60 12.33
C PHE A 344 -3.01 15.10 10.98
N ARG A 345 -2.39 13.94 10.99
CA ARG A 345 -2.02 13.17 9.79
C ARG A 345 -2.08 11.69 10.11
N LEU A 346 -2.91 10.96 9.37
CA LEU A 346 -2.81 9.51 9.33
C LEU A 346 -1.44 9.13 8.73
N ARG A 347 -0.68 8.30 9.45
CA ARG A 347 0.71 7.97 9.08
C ARG A 347 0.81 6.78 8.16
N PHE A 348 -0.11 5.84 8.30
CA PHE A 348 -0.07 4.53 7.66
C PHE A 348 -1.17 4.36 6.61
N ILE A 349 -2.32 5.01 6.77
CA ILE A 349 -3.44 4.99 5.83
C ILE A 349 -3.27 6.09 4.79
N GLN A 350 -3.22 5.70 3.50
CA GLN A 350 -3.11 6.64 2.38
C GLN A 350 -4.30 6.48 1.44
N ALA A 351 -4.90 7.62 1.04
CA ALA A 351 -5.96 7.62 0.04
C ALA A 351 -5.45 7.05 -1.30
N GLY A 352 -6.03 5.93 -1.75
CA GLY A 352 -5.75 5.32 -3.06
C GLY A 352 -4.97 4.00 -3.05
N ILE A 353 -4.50 3.50 -1.90
CA ILE A 353 -3.72 2.24 -1.80
C ILE A 353 -4.60 1.00 -1.53
N MET A 354 -5.89 1.06 -1.73
CA MET A 354 -6.82 -0.06 -1.48
C MET A 354 -6.78 -1.16 -2.56
N LYS A 355 -5.58 -1.64 -2.94
CA LYS A 355 -5.48 -2.72 -3.94
C LYS A 355 -5.52 -4.13 -3.35
N THR A 356 -5.26 -4.29 -2.04
CA THR A 356 -5.35 -5.58 -1.34
C THR A 356 -5.99 -5.39 0.04
N PRO A 357 -7.20 -5.95 0.27
CA PRO A 357 -7.92 -5.77 1.53
C PRO A 357 -7.13 -6.17 2.78
N GLU A 358 -6.36 -7.25 2.70
CA GLU A 358 -5.55 -7.74 3.81
C GLU A 358 -4.42 -6.76 4.19
N LEU A 359 -3.85 -6.07 3.21
CA LEU A 359 -2.83 -5.05 3.46
C LEU A 359 -3.44 -3.82 4.11
N SER A 360 -4.62 -3.44 3.65
CA SER A 360 -5.39 -2.33 4.21
C SER A 360 -5.73 -2.54 5.67
N VAL A 361 -6.08 -3.77 6.07
CA VAL A 361 -6.31 -4.14 7.48
C VAL A 361 -5.03 -4.02 8.30
N LEU A 362 -3.86 -4.34 7.74
CA LEU A 362 -2.58 -4.17 8.45
C LEU A 362 -2.19 -2.69 8.62
N GLU A 363 -2.44 -1.86 7.60
CA GLU A 363 -2.22 -0.41 7.68
C GLU A 363 -3.14 0.22 8.72
N ALA A 364 -4.42 -0.14 8.74
CA ALA A 364 -5.37 0.28 9.75
C ALA A 364 -4.93 -0.11 11.16
N HIS A 365 -4.46 -1.34 11.35
CA HIS A 365 -3.96 -1.79 12.65
C HIS A 365 -2.78 -0.94 13.17
N LYS A 366 -1.89 -0.53 12.30
CA LYS A 366 -0.77 0.33 12.69
C LYS A 366 -1.22 1.75 13.01
N GLU A 367 -2.21 2.27 12.29
CA GLU A 367 -2.81 3.55 12.61
C GLU A 367 -3.51 3.50 13.98
N ILE A 368 -4.24 2.42 14.28
CA ILE A 368 -4.84 2.17 15.60
C ILE A 368 -3.76 2.09 16.70
N SER A 369 -2.63 1.44 16.42
CA SER A 369 -1.51 1.41 17.38
C SER A 369 -0.93 2.81 17.63
N SER A 370 -0.82 3.63 16.59
CA SER A 370 -0.39 5.04 16.72
C SER A 370 -1.42 5.88 17.47
N PHE A 371 -2.71 5.61 17.28
CA PHE A 371 -3.81 6.25 17.98
C PHE A 371 -3.74 5.95 19.50
N ALA A 372 -3.59 4.70 19.87
CA ALA A 372 -3.45 4.28 21.26
C ALA A 372 -2.24 4.94 21.97
N GLU A 373 -1.10 5.06 21.29
CA GLU A 373 0.06 5.78 21.81
C GLU A 373 -0.21 7.28 22.02
N ARG A 374 -1.02 7.89 21.15
CA ARG A 374 -1.42 9.29 21.31
C ARG A 374 -2.32 9.48 22.53
N MET A 375 -3.23 8.54 22.81
CA MET A 375 -4.08 8.58 24.00
C MET A 375 -3.27 8.51 25.29
N GLN A 376 -2.27 7.63 25.35
CA GLN A 376 -1.37 7.59 26.50
C GLN A 376 -0.57 8.89 26.68
N ARG A 377 -0.09 9.50 25.59
CA ARG A 377 0.57 10.81 25.65
C ARG A 377 -0.36 11.92 26.12
N MET A 378 -1.62 11.89 25.68
CA MET A 378 -2.64 12.83 26.11
C MET A 378 -2.91 12.72 27.61
N PHE A 379 -3.00 11.49 28.14
CA PHE A 379 -3.11 11.26 29.58
C PHE A 379 -1.87 11.75 30.35
N GLY A 380 -0.66 11.56 29.78
CA GLY A 380 0.56 12.15 30.33
C GLY A 380 0.51 13.67 30.46
N MET A 381 -0.09 14.38 29.47
CA MET A 381 -0.31 15.83 29.55
C MET A 381 -1.34 16.19 30.62
N VAL A 382 -2.37 15.38 30.87
CA VAL A 382 -3.34 15.58 31.95
C VAL A 382 -2.65 15.47 33.32
N ARG A 383 -1.74 14.49 33.48
CA ARG A 383 -0.93 14.35 34.70
C ARG A 383 -0.06 15.59 34.95
N GLU A 384 0.58 16.11 33.91
CA GLU A 384 1.38 17.33 33.96
C GLU A 384 0.51 18.56 34.30
N LEU A 385 -0.71 18.63 33.73
CA LEU A 385 -1.65 19.73 33.94
C LEU A 385 -2.04 19.86 35.42
N LEU A 386 -2.28 18.74 36.12
CA LEU A 386 -2.62 18.72 37.54
C LEU A 386 -1.52 19.35 38.42
N GLY A 387 -0.24 19.17 38.03
CA GLY A 387 0.93 19.71 38.74
C GLY A 387 1.32 21.15 38.31
N THR A 388 0.72 21.69 37.25
CA THR A 388 1.12 22.98 36.67
C THR A 388 0.49 24.14 37.44
N ARG A 389 1.32 25.01 38.05
CA ARG A 389 0.89 26.16 38.85
C ARG A 389 1.03 27.49 38.11
N ASP A 390 1.72 27.55 36.98
CA ASP A 390 1.91 28.75 36.17
C ASP A 390 0.79 28.89 35.15
N ASP A 391 0.07 30.00 35.17
CA ASP A 391 -1.11 30.27 34.34
C ASP A 391 -0.80 30.19 32.84
N SER A 392 0.38 30.65 32.41
CA SER A 392 0.78 30.64 31.00
C SER A 392 1.03 29.20 30.49
N ASN A 393 1.71 28.40 31.31
CA ASN A 393 1.99 27.01 30.97
C ASN A 393 0.73 26.15 31.08
N PHE A 394 -0.13 26.42 32.08
CA PHE A 394 -1.43 25.78 32.22
C PHE A 394 -2.30 25.99 30.96
N ALA A 395 -2.47 27.23 30.52
CA ALA A 395 -3.26 27.56 29.34
C ALA A 395 -2.72 26.89 28.07
N LYS A 396 -1.40 26.86 27.89
CA LYS A 396 -0.75 26.18 26.75
C LYS A 396 -1.00 24.68 26.78
N LEU A 397 -0.84 24.05 27.94
CA LEU A 397 -1.01 22.60 28.11
C LEU A 397 -2.48 22.19 27.95
N TYR A 398 -3.40 22.98 28.49
CA TYR A 398 -4.84 22.78 28.33
C TYR A 398 -5.26 22.87 26.86
N SER A 399 -4.83 23.92 26.14
CA SER A 399 -5.11 24.08 24.71
C SER A 399 -4.49 22.94 23.87
N ARG A 400 -3.35 22.39 24.32
CA ARG A 400 -2.73 21.25 23.66
C ARG A 400 -3.55 19.97 23.86
N ILE A 401 -4.11 19.75 25.04
CA ILE A 401 -5.01 18.62 25.34
C ILE A 401 -6.28 18.72 24.48
N GLU A 402 -6.90 19.91 24.40
CA GLU A 402 -8.06 20.18 23.54
C GLU A 402 -7.75 19.90 22.06
N LYS A 403 -6.57 20.27 21.57
CA LYS A 403 -6.13 19.92 20.22
C LYS A 403 -5.98 18.41 20.01
N TYR A 404 -5.53 17.67 21.03
CA TYR A 404 -5.38 16.21 20.96
C TYR A 404 -6.74 15.50 20.93
N GLU A 405 -7.76 16.02 21.62
CA GLU A 405 -9.14 15.52 21.52
C GLU A 405 -9.68 15.68 20.09
N ASN A 406 -9.57 16.86 19.49
CA ASN A 406 -9.95 17.08 18.09
C ASN A 406 -9.18 16.18 17.10
N ILE A 407 -7.92 15.83 17.40
CA ILE A 407 -7.15 14.87 16.62
C ILE A 407 -7.70 13.46 16.82
N SER A 408 -8.11 13.10 18.03
CA SER A 408 -8.75 11.82 18.37
C SER A 408 -10.00 11.57 17.52
N ASP A 409 -10.93 12.52 17.51
CA ASP A 409 -12.16 12.47 16.72
C ASP A 409 -11.89 12.29 15.23
N ASN A 410 -10.96 13.09 14.70
CA ASN A 410 -10.59 12.99 13.29
C ASN A 410 -9.94 11.63 12.97
N MET A 411 -9.14 11.06 13.86
CA MET A 411 -8.52 9.75 13.67
C MET A 411 -9.58 8.65 13.65
N GLU A 412 -10.53 8.67 14.59
CA GLU A 412 -11.64 7.71 14.58
C GLU A 412 -12.38 7.76 13.25
N GLN A 413 -12.84 8.95 12.82
CA GLN A 413 -13.62 9.13 11.60
C GLN A 413 -12.87 8.67 10.34
N GLU A 414 -11.61 9.05 10.19
CA GLU A 414 -10.84 8.71 8.98
C GLU A 414 -10.45 7.23 8.94
N ILE A 415 -10.12 6.60 10.09
CA ILE A 415 -9.89 5.16 10.16
C ILE A 415 -11.19 4.41 9.89
N ALA A 416 -12.33 4.85 10.43
CA ALA A 416 -13.64 4.24 10.19
C ALA A 416 -14.02 4.30 8.70
N LYS A 417 -13.87 5.46 8.06
CA LYS A 417 -14.09 5.61 6.59
C LYS A 417 -13.22 4.66 5.79
N TYR A 418 -11.95 4.55 6.15
CA TYR A 418 -11.02 3.64 5.49
C TYR A 418 -11.43 2.17 5.65
N LEU A 419 -11.72 1.73 6.88
CA LEU A 419 -12.16 0.37 7.16
C LEU A 419 -13.49 0.03 6.48
N SER A 420 -14.43 1.00 6.41
CA SER A 420 -15.69 0.85 5.68
C SER A 420 -15.44 0.64 4.18
N ALA A 421 -14.58 1.46 3.58
CA ALA A 421 -14.23 1.31 2.17
C ALA A 421 -13.49 0.00 1.86
N VAL A 422 -12.68 -0.52 2.80
CA VAL A 422 -12.07 -1.85 2.70
C VAL A 422 -13.14 -2.94 2.81
N SER A 423 -14.17 -2.73 3.63
CA SER A 423 -15.27 -3.70 3.84
C SER A 423 -16.14 -3.91 2.61
N ASP A 424 -16.24 -2.93 1.71
CA ASP A 424 -16.98 -3.03 0.44
C ASP A 424 -16.36 -4.01 -0.56
N ALA A 425 -15.11 -4.42 -0.34
CA ALA A 425 -14.45 -5.44 -1.14
C ALA A 425 -14.92 -6.86 -0.78
N HIS A 426 -14.71 -7.81 -1.68
CA HIS A 426 -14.97 -9.24 -1.39
C HIS A 426 -13.94 -9.79 -0.40
N LEU A 427 -14.30 -9.80 0.88
CA LEU A 427 -13.46 -10.22 1.99
C LEU A 427 -13.76 -11.64 2.46
N SER A 428 -12.75 -12.31 3.05
CA SER A 428 -12.96 -13.51 3.85
C SER A 428 -13.72 -13.17 5.14
N ASP A 429 -14.43 -14.14 5.72
CA ASP A 429 -15.16 -13.91 6.97
C ASP A 429 -14.22 -13.58 8.15
N ASP A 430 -13.00 -14.12 8.15
CA ASP A 430 -11.95 -13.77 9.11
C ASP A 430 -11.54 -12.28 8.99
N THR A 431 -11.37 -11.77 7.76
CA THR A 431 -11.04 -10.37 7.53
C THR A 431 -12.17 -9.43 7.93
N LYS A 432 -13.43 -9.82 7.67
CA LYS A 432 -14.61 -9.07 8.15
C LYS A 432 -14.67 -9.01 9.67
N GLY A 433 -14.35 -10.13 10.35
CA GLY A 433 -14.24 -10.17 11.81
C GLY A 433 -13.21 -9.17 12.33
N LYS A 434 -12.02 -9.17 11.74
CA LYS A 434 -10.94 -8.24 12.11
C LYS A 434 -11.33 -6.76 11.91
N ILE A 435 -12.00 -6.43 10.81
CA ILE A 435 -12.48 -5.06 10.57
C ILE A 435 -13.48 -4.64 11.63
N ARG A 436 -14.43 -5.51 11.99
CA ARG A 436 -15.40 -5.22 13.05
C ARG A 436 -14.73 -5.01 14.41
N ASP A 437 -13.75 -5.84 14.75
CA ASP A 437 -12.98 -5.70 15.99
C ASP A 437 -12.22 -4.37 16.00
N MET A 438 -11.58 -3.99 14.89
CA MET A 438 -10.89 -2.70 14.72
C MET A 438 -11.83 -1.49 14.81
N MET A 439 -13.04 -1.58 14.26
CA MET A 439 -14.04 -0.52 14.38
C MET A 439 -14.39 -0.27 15.84
N ARG A 440 -14.51 -1.34 16.64
CA ARG A 440 -14.73 -1.23 18.09
C ARG A 440 -13.50 -0.64 18.79
N GLU A 441 -12.28 -1.09 18.44
CA GLU A 441 -11.05 -0.54 19.01
C GLU A 441 -10.96 0.99 18.85
N ILE A 442 -11.28 1.55 17.68
CA ILE A 442 -11.16 3.00 17.42
C ILE A 442 -12.19 3.82 18.20
N THR A 443 -13.43 3.34 18.34
CA THR A 443 -14.46 4.02 19.12
C THR A 443 -14.12 4.05 20.61
N GLU A 444 -13.58 2.97 21.16
CA GLU A 444 -13.13 2.95 22.56
C GLU A 444 -11.89 3.83 22.77
N LEU A 445 -10.98 3.92 21.79
CA LEU A 445 -9.82 4.82 21.86
C LEU A 445 -10.21 6.30 21.82
N GLU A 446 -11.22 6.69 21.04
CA GLU A 446 -11.80 8.04 21.05
C GLU A 446 -12.40 8.35 22.44
N SER A 447 -13.16 7.42 23.02
CA SER A 447 -13.74 7.56 24.37
C SER A 447 -12.67 7.71 25.47
N ILE A 448 -11.47 7.14 25.27
CA ILE A 448 -10.30 7.42 26.15
C ILE A 448 -9.84 8.89 25.97
N GLY A 449 -9.81 9.40 24.74
CA GLY A 449 -9.49 10.79 24.46
C GLY A 449 -10.46 11.76 25.13
N ASP A 450 -11.76 11.49 25.01
CA ASP A 450 -12.83 12.24 25.68
C ASP A 450 -12.65 12.26 27.21
N SER A 451 -12.34 11.12 27.79
CA SER A 451 -12.09 11.03 29.24
C SER A 451 -10.86 11.84 29.65
N CYS A 452 -9.79 11.83 28.86
CA CYS A 452 -8.63 12.69 29.11
C CYS A 452 -9.00 14.19 29.07
N TYR A 453 -9.83 14.60 28.12
CA TYR A 453 -10.31 15.99 28.02
C TYR A 453 -11.23 16.34 29.19
N ASN A 454 -12.12 15.44 29.61
CA ASN A 454 -12.99 15.64 30.78
C ASN A 454 -12.18 15.81 32.08
N LEU A 455 -11.11 15.04 32.26
CA LEU A 455 -10.16 15.23 33.37
C LEU A 455 -9.53 16.63 33.32
N ALA A 456 -9.04 17.06 32.16
CA ALA A 456 -8.47 18.40 31.99
C ALA A 456 -9.49 19.52 32.30
N ARG A 457 -10.75 19.36 31.86
CA ARG A 457 -11.84 20.28 32.18
C ARG A 457 -12.11 20.35 33.68
N THR A 458 -12.08 19.24 34.39
CA THR A 458 -12.29 19.20 35.84
C THR A 458 -11.16 19.90 36.59
N ILE A 459 -9.90 19.65 36.16
CA ILE A 459 -8.72 20.34 36.69
C ILE A 459 -8.82 21.87 36.44
N SER A 460 -9.26 22.27 35.23
CA SER A 460 -9.49 23.71 34.89
C SER A 460 -10.57 24.32 35.75
N ARG A 461 -11.67 23.61 36.07
CA ARG A 461 -12.70 24.07 36.99
C ARG A 461 -12.16 24.33 38.39
N LEU A 462 -11.30 23.43 38.88
CA LEU A 462 -10.66 23.59 40.20
C LEU A 462 -9.83 24.89 40.25
N VAL A 463 -8.94 25.07 39.27
CA VAL A 463 -8.08 26.28 39.19
C VAL A 463 -8.93 27.57 39.12
N ASN A 464 -10.03 27.57 38.34
CA ASN A 464 -10.94 28.73 38.20
C ASN A 464 -11.78 28.98 39.45
N SER A 465 -12.05 27.97 40.28
CA SER A 465 -12.82 28.12 41.52
C SER A 465 -12.05 28.81 42.65
N LYS A 466 -10.73 28.97 42.50
CA LYS A 466 -9.82 29.47 43.55
C LYS A 466 -9.78 28.57 44.81
N GLU A 467 -10.31 27.37 44.70
CA GLU A 467 -10.18 26.29 45.68
C GLU A 467 -9.02 25.36 45.29
N ASP A 468 -8.50 24.58 46.22
CA ASP A 468 -7.42 23.61 45.94
C ASP A 468 -7.67 22.28 46.67
N PHE A 469 -7.10 21.23 46.19
CA PHE A 469 -7.12 19.94 46.86
C PHE A 469 -6.16 19.93 48.04
N THR A 470 -6.49 19.13 49.04
CA THR A 470 -5.57 18.83 50.15
C THR A 470 -4.38 17.96 49.68
N GLU A 471 -3.28 17.99 50.40
CA GLU A 471 -2.13 17.13 50.10
C GLU A 471 -2.52 15.64 49.97
N LYS A 472 -3.40 15.16 50.88
CA LYS A 472 -3.92 13.78 50.84
C LYS A 472 -4.74 13.48 49.57
N GLN A 473 -5.52 14.45 49.07
CA GLN A 473 -6.28 14.28 47.82
C GLN A 473 -5.32 14.24 46.61
N TYR A 474 -4.29 15.08 46.60
CA TYR A 474 -3.27 15.03 45.55
C TYR A 474 -2.53 13.67 45.54
N GLU A 475 -2.09 13.15 46.69
CA GLU A 475 -1.46 11.84 46.77
C GLU A 475 -2.37 10.73 46.23
N ARG A 476 -3.65 10.74 46.59
CA ARG A 476 -4.65 9.77 46.13
C ARG A 476 -4.94 9.88 44.62
N ILE A 477 -5.00 11.10 44.09
CA ILE A 477 -5.15 11.32 42.65
C ILE A 477 -3.90 10.82 41.92
N HIS A 478 -2.71 11.10 42.40
CA HIS A 478 -1.47 10.62 41.81
C HIS A 478 -1.43 9.10 41.76
N GLN A 479 -1.82 8.41 42.84
CA GLN A 479 -1.89 6.95 42.84
C GLN A 479 -2.93 6.42 41.83
N MET A 480 -4.10 7.05 41.73
CA MET A 480 -5.10 6.69 40.73
C MET A 480 -4.56 6.91 39.32
N PHE A 481 -3.85 8.02 39.07
CA PHE A 481 -3.23 8.32 37.76
C PHE A 481 -2.13 7.31 37.40
N GLU A 482 -1.34 6.80 38.36
CA GLU A 482 -0.37 5.74 38.13
C GLU A 482 -1.03 4.45 37.69
N LEU A 483 -2.09 4.01 38.37
CA LEU A 483 -2.86 2.83 37.97
C LEU A 483 -3.47 2.99 36.57
N THR A 484 -3.99 4.17 36.26
CA THR A 484 -4.57 4.48 34.95
C THR A 484 -3.51 4.47 33.83
N ASP A 485 -2.31 5.02 34.09
CA ASP A 485 -1.19 4.99 33.15
C ASP A 485 -0.65 3.57 32.94
N ASP A 486 -0.61 2.74 33.96
CA ASP A 486 -0.28 1.31 33.87
C ASP A 486 -1.30 0.56 33.00
N SER A 487 -2.59 0.89 33.14
CA SER A 487 -3.66 0.33 32.29
C SER A 487 -3.46 0.69 30.81
N LEU A 488 -3.21 1.98 30.51
CA LEU A 488 -2.91 2.45 29.16
C LEU A 488 -1.63 1.84 28.58
N SER A 489 -0.59 1.69 29.40
CA SER A 489 0.67 1.04 29.00
C SER A 489 0.45 -0.41 28.63
N GLN A 490 -0.34 -1.14 29.42
CA GLN A 490 -0.67 -2.54 29.15
C GLN A 490 -1.52 -2.69 27.88
N MET A 491 -2.49 -1.80 27.64
CA MET A 491 -3.27 -1.72 26.40
C MET A 491 -2.34 -1.56 25.18
N ASN A 492 -1.38 -0.65 25.23
CA ASN A 492 -0.43 -0.43 24.15
C ASN A 492 0.43 -1.67 23.86
N ILE A 493 0.83 -2.42 24.89
CA ILE A 493 1.55 -3.69 24.72
C ILE A 493 0.68 -4.71 23.98
N ILE A 494 -0.60 -4.82 24.35
CA ILE A 494 -1.55 -5.77 23.76
C ILE A 494 -1.86 -5.39 22.31
N ILE A 495 -2.10 -4.11 21.99
CA ILE A 495 -2.37 -3.67 20.61
C ILE A 495 -1.18 -3.98 19.70
N ARG A 496 0.06 -3.79 20.15
CA ARG A 496 1.28 -4.07 19.37
C ARG A 496 1.61 -5.54 19.27
N GLY A 497 1.16 -6.34 20.22
CA GLY A 497 1.50 -7.75 20.32
C GLY A 497 0.80 -8.63 19.28
N ARG A 498 1.33 -9.85 19.11
CA ARG A 498 0.67 -10.87 18.29
C ARG A 498 -0.41 -11.56 19.13
N LYS A 499 -1.62 -11.65 18.60
CA LYS A 499 -2.82 -12.19 19.26
C LYS A 499 -2.60 -13.56 19.94
N GLU A 500 -1.72 -14.39 19.37
CA GLU A 500 -1.44 -15.75 19.82
C GLU A 500 -0.64 -15.85 21.15
N TYR A 501 0.02 -14.75 21.57
CA TYR A 501 0.93 -14.72 22.73
C TYR A 501 0.54 -13.66 23.77
N LEU A 502 -0.69 -13.13 23.71
CA LEU A 502 -1.12 -12.05 24.58
C LEU A 502 -1.73 -12.59 25.87
N ASP A 503 -1.18 -12.15 27.00
CA ASP A 503 -1.79 -12.33 28.31
C ASP A 503 -2.57 -11.07 28.71
N THR A 504 -3.88 -11.19 28.78
CA THR A 504 -4.80 -10.11 29.15
C THR A 504 -5.08 -10.05 30.66
N THR A 505 -4.63 -11.06 31.42
CA THR A 505 -4.90 -11.17 32.85
C THR A 505 -4.46 -9.92 33.62
N ARG A 506 -3.32 -9.34 33.23
CA ARG A 506 -2.82 -8.12 33.86
C ARG A 506 -3.73 -6.93 33.65
N SER A 507 -4.32 -6.77 32.45
CA SER A 507 -5.26 -5.67 32.16
C SER A 507 -6.50 -5.74 33.05
N PHE A 508 -7.10 -6.91 33.20
CA PHE A 508 -8.26 -7.12 34.07
C PHE A 508 -7.92 -6.94 35.55
N ASN A 509 -6.72 -7.33 35.99
CA ASN A 509 -6.28 -7.13 37.37
C ASN A 509 -6.13 -5.64 37.70
N ILE A 510 -5.52 -4.85 36.81
CA ILE A 510 -5.37 -3.40 36.96
C ILE A 510 -6.75 -2.72 37.01
N GLU A 511 -7.69 -3.08 36.13
CA GLU A 511 -9.06 -2.56 36.17
C GLU A 511 -9.76 -2.88 37.48
N THR A 512 -9.64 -4.11 37.97
CA THR A 512 -10.20 -4.51 39.27
C THR A 512 -9.59 -3.70 40.41
N GLU A 513 -8.28 -3.41 40.37
CA GLU A 513 -7.59 -2.59 41.36
C GLU A 513 -8.10 -1.14 41.33
N ILE A 514 -8.25 -0.53 40.15
CA ILE A 514 -8.83 0.81 39.96
C ILE A 514 -10.24 0.87 40.53
N ASN A 515 -11.09 -0.11 40.24
CA ASN A 515 -12.46 -0.19 40.75
C ASN A 515 -12.52 -0.28 42.26
N ASN A 516 -11.67 -1.09 42.86
CA ASN A 516 -11.59 -1.23 44.33
C ASN A 516 -11.08 0.06 44.97
N TYR A 517 -10.06 0.68 44.38
CA TYR A 517 -9.49 1.92 44.89
C TYR A 517 -10.51 3.06 44.79
N ARG A 518 -11.25 3.19 43.69
CA ARG A 518 -12.36 4.16 43.55
C ARG A 518 -13.40 3.97 44.67
N LYS A 519 -13.84 2.75 44.94
CA LYS A 519 -14.81 2.47 46.01
C LYS A 519 -14.28 2.91 47.37
N GLN A 520 -13.01 2.65 47.68
CA GLN A 520 -12.36 3.09 48.89
C GLN A 520 -12.32 4.62 48.99
N LEU A 521 -11.85 5.29 47.96
CA LEU A 521 -11.75 6.76 47.89
C LEU A 521 -13.12 7.44 48.03
N ARG A 522 -14.18 6.89 47.41
CA ARG A 522 -15.55 7.37 47.57
C ARG A 522 -16.02 7.37 49.00
N ASN A 523 -15.78 6.27 49.72
CA ASN A 523 -16.17 6.15 51.15
C ASN A 523 -15.38 7.14 52.00
N GLN A 524 -14.08 7.30 51.73
CA GLN A 524 -13.24 8.27 52.44
C GLN A 524 -13.68 9.70 52.16
N ASN A 525 -13.98 10.06 50.91
CA ASN A 525 -14.46 11.39 50.53
C ASN A 525 -15.74 11.78 51.27
N ILE A 526 -16.70 10.86 51.45
CA ILE A 526 -17.92 11.11 52.20
C ILE A 526 -17.58 11.39 53.68
N ASN A 527 -16.67 10.64 54.29
CA ASN A 527 -16.26 10.85 55.67
C ASN A 527 -15.51 12.17 55.82
N ASP A 528 -14.60 12.50 54.90
CA ASP A 528 -13.78 13.71 54.96
C ASP A 528 -14.67 14.98 54.81
N ILE A 529 -15.72 14.96 53.92
CA ILE A 529 -16.72 16.02 53.79
C ILE A 529 -17.52 16.16 55.09
N ASN A 530 -17.99 15.06 55.71
CA ASN A 530 -18.76 15.10 56.94
C ASN A 530 -17.93 15.64 58.12
N ASN A 531 -16.62 15.43 58.10
CA ASN A 531 -15.68 15.96 59.09
C ASN A 531 -15.20 17.38 58.78
N HIS A 532 -15.72 18.02 57.74
CA HIS A 532 -15.35 19.38 57.30
C HIS A 532 -13.84 19.55 56.96
N GLU A 533 -13.18 18.48 56.49
CA GLU A 533 -11.78 18.55 56.00
C GLU A 533 -11.63 19.45 54.76
N TYR A 534 -12.70 19.52 53.94
CA TYR A 534 -12.82 20.37 52.77
C TYR A 534 -14.29 20.59 52.35
N THR A 535 -14.51 21.51 51.41
CA THR A 535 -15.87 21.87 50.96
C THR A 535 -16.51 20.75 50.13
N TYR A 536 -17.84 20.69 50.11
CA TYR A 536 -18.58 19.77 49.23
C TYR A 536 -18.19 19.92 47.75
N ASN A 537 -17.92 21.13 47.32
CA ASN A 537 -17.53 21.45 45.96
C ASN A 537 -16.17 20.81 45.59
N VAL A 538 -15.17 20.95 46.46
CA VAL A 538 -13.84 20.28 46.32
C VAL A 538 -13.99 18.78 46.31
N GLY A 539 -14.79 18.21 47.24
CA GLY A 539 -15.05 16.77 47.28
C GLY A 539 -15.74 16.24 46.01
N THR A 540 -16.62 17.04 45.37
CA THR A 540 -17.25 16.66 44.11
C THR A 540 -16.24 16.66 42.98
N MET A 541 -15.44 17.72 42.80
CA MET A 541 -14.41 17.79 41.75
C MET A 541 -13.34 16.67 41.92
N TYR A 542 -13.00 16.38 43.16
CA TYR A 542 -12.12 15.24 43.49
C TYR A 542 -12.71 13.92 42.98
N MET A 543 -13.98 13.64 43.29
CA MET A 543 -14.63 12.41 42.85
C MET A 543 -14.91 12.38 41.33
N ASP A 544 -15.12 13.53 40.69
CA ASP A 544 -15.21 13.62 39.23
C ASP A 544 -13.92 13.11 38.58
N ILE A 545 -12.73 13.51 39.11
CA ILE A 545 -11.43 13.01 38.60
C ILE A 545 -11.30 11.50 38.83
N ILE A 546 -11.61 11.01 40.02
CA ILE A 546 -11.49 9.59 40.36
C ILE A 546 -12.44 8.73 39.50
N ASN A 547 -13.69 9.16 39.32
CA ASN A 547 -14.66 8.44 38.49
C ASN A 547 -14.29 8.46 37.00
N GLU A 548 -13.73 9.56 36.50
CA GLU A 548 -13.32 9.64 35.09
C GLU A 548 -12.10 8.74 34.81
N CYS A 549 -11.19 8.56 35.79
CA CYS A 549 -10.09 7.60 35.68
C CYS A 549 -10.58 6.14 35.59
N GLU A 550 -11.59 5.80 36.39
CA GLU A 550 -12.18 4.46 36.33
C GLU A 550 -12.90 4.21 35.01
N LYS A 551 -13.69 5.19 34.54
CA LYS A 551 -14.37 5.12 33.25
C LYS A 551 -13.35 4.97 32.11
N LEU A 552 -12.22 5.69 32.16
CA LEU A 552 -11.13 5.54 31.20
C LEU A 552 -10.56 4.12 31.23
N ALA A 553 -10.37 3.53 32.43
CA ALA A 553 -9.90 2.16 32.55
C ALA A 553 -10.89 1.12 31.99
N ASP A 554 -12.19 1.36 32.10
CA ASP A 554 -13.23 0.54 31.47
C ASP A 554 -13.09 0.57 29.93
N TYR A 555 -12.88 1.74 29.33
CA TYR A 555 -12.62 1.86 27.89
C TYR A 555 -11.33 1.15 27.47
N VAL A 556 -10.28 1.22 28.29
CA VAL A 556 -9.03 0.48 28.05
C VAL A 556 -9.29 -1.03 27.99
N VAL A 557 -10.08 -1.56 28.93
CA VAL A 557 -10.45 -3.00 28.92
C VAL A 557 -11.28 -3.34 27.68
N ASN A 558 -12.21 -2.47 27.28
CA ASN A 558 -13.00 -2.66 26.07
C ASN A 558 -12.12 -2.73 24.80
N VAL A 559 -11.08 -1.90 24.71
CA VAL A 559 -10.07 -2.00 23.61
C VAL A 559 -9.38 -3.36 23.64
N VAL A 560 -8.96 -3.83 24.81
CA VAL A 560 -8.30 -5.13 24.98
C VAL A 560 -9.22 -6.27 24.56
N GLU A 561 -10.48 -6.25 24.98
CA GLU A 561 -11.49 -7.24 24.61
C GLU A 561 -11.78 -7.23 23.08
N ALA A 562 -11.93 -6.04 22.50
CA ALA A 562 -12.10 -5.89 21.04
C ALA A 562 -10.90 -6.49 20.31
N ARG A 563 -9.68 -6.23 20.78
CA ARG A 563 -8.45 -6.79 20.21
C ARG A 563 -8.40 -8.30 20.23
N MET A 564 -8.93 -8.92 21.30
CA MET A 564 -8.98 -10.37 21.46
C MET A 564 -10.14 -11.01 20.68
N GLY A 565 -11.11 -10.23 20.25
CA GLY A 565 -12.35 -10.73 19.60
C GLY A 565 -13.27 -11.42 20.61
N THR A 566 -13.14 -11.13 21.89
CA THR A 566 -14.01 -11.64 22.97
C THR A 566 -15.12 -10.62 23.26
N ARG A 567 -16.34 -11.08 23.47
CA ARG A 567 -17.42 -10.27 24.06
C ARG A 567 -17.56 -10.66 25.53
N ARG A 568 -17.47 -9.72 26.45
CA ARG A 568 -18.06 -9.91 27.76
C ARG A 568 -19.57 -10.12 27.53
N VAL A 569 -20.08 -11.27 27.89
CA VAL A 569 -21.52 -11.44 28.12
C VAL A 569 -21.77 -10.67 29.42
N GLU A 570 -22.46 -9.54 29.33
CA GLU A 570 -22.93 -8.81 30.51
C GLU A 570 -23.71 -9.80 31.38
N ALA A 571 -23.21 -10.05 32.60
CA ALA A 571 -23.81 -10.92 33.61
C ALA A 571 -24.74 -10.10 34.52
#